data_4bf85c197a68726c860264821f657ed3
#
_entry.id   4bf85c197a68726c860264821f657ed3
#
_cell.length_a   1.000
_cell.length_b   1.000
_cell.length_c   1.000
_cell.angle_alpha   90.00
_cell.angle_beta   90.00
_cell.angle_gamma   90.00
#
_symmetry.space_group_name_H-M   'P 1'
#
loop_
_entity.id
_entity.type
_entity.pdbx_description
1 polymer ?
#
loop_
_entity_poly.entity_id
_entity_poly.type
_entity_poly.pdbx_seq_one_letter_code
_entity_poly.pdbx_strand_id
1 'polypeptide(L)'
;MSKKYDLIVLGSGPGGYVTAIRASQLGLKTAIIEKESLGGVCLNWGCIPTKALLKSAQVFEYLKNADSYGLKIKDFDKDFESVVTRSRNVADGMSKGVNFLMKKNKIDVITGYGKILPNKNISVENNGQTENFEANNIVIATGGRSRVIESIPQDGKKIIGYREAMTLEKQPKKMIIVGSGAIGIEFAYFYNSMGTEVKVVEYMDRVLPV
;
A
#
# COMPACT_ATOMS: atom_id res chain seq x y z
N MET A 1 30.29 4.35 18.23
CA MET A 1 29.23 4.69 19.22
C MET A 1 27.89 4.56 18.52
N SER A 2 26.95 3.85 19.12
CA SER A 2 25.57 3.75 18.58
C SER A 2 24.89 5.12 18.57
N LYS A 3 24.15 5.42 17.51
CA LYS A 3 23.40 6.68 17.40
C LYS A 3 22.16 6.58 18.27
N LYS A 4 21.94 7.58 19.14
CA LYS A 4 20.84 7.60 20.13
C LYS A 4 19.73 8.56 19.70
N TYR A 5 18.46 8.13 19.93
CA TYR A 5 17.24 8.85 19.63
C TYR A 5 16.29 8.87 20.83
N ASP A 6 15.44 9.89 20.90
CA ASP A 6 14.36 9.93 21.89
C ASP A 6 13.24 8.97 21.49
N LEU A 7 12.99 8.85 20.17
CA LEU A 7 12.02 7.93 19.61
C LEU A 7 12.54 7.28 18.35
N ILE A 8 12.41 5.96 18.25
CA ILE A 8 12.54 5.23 16.99
C ILE A 8 11.19 4.59 16.65
N VAL A 9 10.73 4.80 15.41
CA VAL A 9 9.51 4.19 14.88
C VAL A 9 9.89 3.09 13.91
N LEU A 10 9.39 1.87 14.14
CA LEU A 10 9.56 0.72 13.25
C LEU A 10 8.39 0.65 12.28
N GLY A 11 8.68 0.85 11.00
CA GLY A 11 7.71 0.87 9.92
C GLY A 11 7.20 2.28 9.61
N SER A 12 7.12 2.61 8.33
CA SER A 12 6.77 3.93 7.82
C SER A 12 5.37 4.01 7.18
N GLY A 13 4.50 3.08 7.47
CA GLY A 13 3.08 3.17 7.10
C GLY A 13 2.38 4.35 7.78
N PRO A 14 1.06 4.57 7.55
CA PRO A 14 0.32 5.69 8.11
C PRO A 14 0.48 5.86 9.63
N GLY A 15 0.47 4.79 10.39
CA GLY A 15 0.74 4.84 11.83
C GLY A 15 2.16 5.29 12.16
N GLY A 16 3.13 4.91 11.33
CA GLY A 16 4.55 5.21 11.55
C GLY A 16 4.93 6.64 11.18
N TYR A 17 4.71 7.04 9.92
CA TYR A 17 5.16 8.37 9.48
C TYR A 17 4.41 9.50 10.20
N VAL A 18 3.13 9.33 10.50
CA VAL A 18 2.35 10.33 11.28
C VAL A 18 2.91 10.47 12.68
N THR A 19 3.20 9.35 13.36
CA THR A 19 3.82 9.33 14.68
C THR A 19 5.18 10.01 14.69
N ALA A 20 6.04 9.68 13.72
CA ALA A 20 7.38 10.24 13.61
C ALA A 20 7.35 11.77 13.40
N ILE A 21 6.47 12.24 12.49
CA ILE A 21 6.26 13.68 12.26
C ILE A 21 5.82 14.37 13.55
N ARG A 22 4.82 13.82 14.22
CA ARG A 22 4.30 14.44 15.45
C ARG A 22 5.34 14.47 16.56
N ALA A 23 6.08 13.40 16.76
CA ALA A 23 7.16 13.33 17.73
C ALA A 23 8.23 14.39 17.48
N SER A 24 8.67 14.53 16.22
CA SER A 24 9.65 15.56 15.84
C SER A 24 9.11 16.98 16.06
N GLN A 25 7.83 17.25 15.73
CA GLN A 25 7.19 18.55 16.01
C GLN A 25 7.12 18.88 17.51
N LEU A 26 7.11 17.86 18.37
CA LEU A 26 7.18 18.01 19.84
C LEU A 26 8.62 18.13 20.36
N GLY A 27 9.61 18.24 19.48
CA GLY A 27 11.01 18.43 19.83
C GLY A 27 11.81 17.16 20.07
N LEU A 28 11.24 15.97 19.87
CA LEU A 28 11.95 14.71 20.05
C LEU A 28 12.90 14.44 18.87
N LYS A 29 14.13 14.04 19.17
CA LYS A 29 15.07 13.51 18.17
C LYS A 29 14.56 12.15 17.69
N THR A 30 14.02 12.12 16.47
CA THR A 30 13.24 10.98 15.96
C THR A 30 13.92 10.32 14.77
N ALA A 31 13.87 8.99 14.73
CA ALA A 31 14.19 8.19 13.55
C ALA A 31 13.02 7.29 13.17
N ILE A 32 12.94 6.93 11.89
CA ILE A 32 12.01 5.94 11.35
C ILE A 32 12.78 4.88 10.58
N ILE A 33 12.47 3.62 10.83
CA ILE A 33 13.10 2.48 10.16
C ILE A 33 12.11 1.88 9.17
N GLU A 34 12.51 1.77 7.91
CA GLU A 34 11.70 1.19 6.84
C GLU A 34 12.53 0.26 5.96
N LYS A 35 12.00 -0.93 5.68
CA LYS A 35 12.69 -1.95 4.90
C LYS A 35 12.38 -1.90 3.39
N GLU A 36 11.27 -1.27 2.99
CA GLU A 36 10.83 -1.20 1.59
C GLU A 36 10.75 0.25 1.12
N SER A 37 9.59 0.87 1.29
CA SER A 37 9.30 2.21 0.78
C SER A 37 8.55 3.04 1.82
N LEU A 38 8.93 4.30 1.96
CA LEU A 38 8.23 5.24 2.82
C LEU A 38 6.74 5.34 2.45
N GLY A 39 5.91 5.41 3.50
CA GLY A 39 4.46 5.37 3.36
C GLY A 39 3.85 3.97 3.53
N GLY A 40 4.69 2.93 3.55
CA GLY A 40 4.29 1.54 3.78
C GLY A 40 3.29 1.01 2.73
N VAL A 41 2.58 -0.06 3.09
CA VAL A 41 1.62 -0.71 2.19
C VAL A 41 0.52 0.25 1.73
N CYS A 42 -0.04 1.06 2.61
CA CYS A 42 -1.17 1.93 2.27
C CYS A 42 -0.86 2.88 1.09
N LEU A 43 0.29 3.54 1.11
CA LEU A 43 0.66 4.49 0.06
C LEU A 43 1.16 3.78 -1.20
N ASN A 44 1.91 2.70 -1.06
CA ASN A 44 2.60 2.07 -2.18
C ASN A 44 1.81 0.92 -2.80
N TRP A 45 1.11 0.13 -1.99
CA TRP A 45 0.51 -1.16 -2.39
C TRP A 45 -0.90 -1.38 -1.83
N GLY A 46 -1.58 -0.34 -1.39
CA GLY A 46 -2.88 -0.45 -0.73
C GLY A 46 -3.81 0.69 -1.06
N CYS A 47 -4.15 1.48 -0.03
CA CYS A 47 -5.22 2.49 -0.08
C CYS A 47 -5.10 3.44 -1.27
N ILE A 48 -3.93 4.04 -1.45
CA ILE A 48 -3.75 5.12 -2.43
C ILE A 48 -3.85 4.61 -3.87
N PRO A 49 -3.03 3.63 -4.32
CA PRO A 49 -3.13 3.13 -5.68
C PRO A 49 -4.47 2.44 -5.96
N THR A 50 -5.05 1.73 -4.98
CA THR A 50 -6.38 1.13 -5.16
C THR A 50 -7.44 2.21 -5.40
N LYS A 51 -7.49 3.27 -4.59
CA LYS A 51 -8.45 4.38 -4.79
C LYS A 51 -8.23 5.10 -6.12
N ALA A 52 -6.98 5.18 -6.59
CA ALA A 52 -6.68 5.71 -7.93
C ALA A 52 -7.25 4.82 -9.04
N LEU A 53 -7.15 3.48 -8.91
CA LEU A 53 -7.77 2.51 -9.83
C LEU A 53 -9.31 2.61 -9.80
N LEU A 54 -9.88 2.60 -8.60
CA LEU A 54 -11.35 2.73 -8.41
C LEU A 54 -11.89 4.03 -9.00
N LYS A 55 -11.14 5.14 -8.88
CA LYS A 55 -11.56 6.42 -9.47
C LYS A 55 -11.58 6.37 -11.00
N SER A 56 -10.59 5.72 -11.62
CA SER A 56 -10.59 5.51 -13.07
C SER A 56 -11.75 4.62 -13.50
N ALA A 57 -12.03 3.54 -12.75
CA ALA A 57 -13.18 2.67 -12.98
C ALA A 57 -14.51 3.44 -12.87
N GLN A 58 -14.67 4.27 -11.84
CA GLN A 58 -15.85 5.09 -11.64
C GLN A 58 -16.06 6.07 -12.80
N VAL A 59 -15.00 6.73 -13.26
CA VAL A 59 -15.11 7.62 -14.43
C VAL A 59 -15.54 6.85 -15.65
N PHE A 60 -14.98 5.66 -15.88
CA PHE A 60 -15.40 4.82 -17.00
C PHE A 60 -16.87 4.38 -16.91
N GLU A 61 -17.36 4.04 -15.71
CA GLU A 61 -18.78 3.76 -15.49
C GLU A 61 -19.67 4.99 -15.76
N TYR A 62 -19.23 6.20 -15.39
CA TYR A 62 -19.96 7.43 -15.75
C TYR A 62 -20.03 7.64 -17.26
N LEU A 63 -18.95 7.35 -18.00
CA LEU A 63 -18.97 7.42 -19.45
C LEU A 63 -19.95 6.42 -20.07
N LYS A 64 -19.98 5.18 -19.57
CA LYS A 64 -20.93 4.15 -20.04
C LYS A 64 -22.39 4.55 -19.78
N ASN A 65 -22.66 5.29 -18.73
CA ASN A 65 -24.00 5.66 -18.30
C ASN A 65 -24.27 7.18 -18.48
N ALA A 66 -23.56 7.82 -19.41
CA ALA A 66 -23.59 9.28 -19.59
C ALA A 66 -25.00 9.82 -19.83
N ASP A 67 -25.83 9.09 -20.57
CA ASP A 67 -27.23 9.47 -20.86
C ASP A 67 -28.07 9.65 -19.57
N SER A 68 -27.80 8.86 -18.54
CA SER A 68 -28.46 8.98 -17.22
C SER A 68 -28.15 10.31 -16.52
N TYR A 69 -27.08 10.97 -16.92
CA TYR A 69 -26.65 12.28 -16.43
C TYR A 69 -26.99 13.42 -17.41
N GLY A 70 -27.76 13.12 -18.46
CA GLY A 70 -28.10 14.10 -19.51
C GLY A 70 -26.94 14.45 -20.44
N LEU A 71 -25.87 13.65 -20.45
CA LEU A 71 -24.69 13.87 -21.26
C LEU A 71 -24.70 12.92 -22.48
N LYS A 72 -24.36 13.46 -23.65
CA LYS A 72 -24.25 12.67 -24.89
C LYS A 72 -22.81 12.49 -25.26
N ILE A 73 -22.35 11.24 -25.30
CA ILE A 73 -20.98 10.85 -25.68
C ILE A 73 -21.08 9.96 -26.92
N LYS A 74 -20.31 10.28 -27.96
CA LYS A 74 -20.34 9.48 -29.20
C LYS A 74 -19.46 8.24 -29.09
N ASP A 75 -18.18 8.45 -28.74
CA ASP A 75 -17.17 7.39 -28.68
C ASP A 75 -16.29 7.59 -27.44
N PHE A 76 -15.96 6.50 -26.79
CA PHE A 76 -14.97 6.46 -25.72
C PHE A 76 -14.38 5.04 -25.62
N ASP A 77 -13.14 4.96 -25.22
CA ASP A 77 -12.45 3.70 -24.98
C ASP A 77 -11.63 3.82 -23.69
N LYS A 78 -11.05 2.73 -23.31
CA LYS A 78 -10.17 2.62 -22.13
C LYS A 78 -8.79 2.11 -22.55
N ASP A 79 -7.78 2.69 -21.96
CA ASP A 79 -6.42 2.18 -21.96
C ASP A 79 -6.10 1.63 -20.57
N PHE A 80 -6.13 0.30 -20.44
CA PHE A 80 -5.92 -0.36 -19.16
C PHE A 80 -4.51 -0.13 -18.62
N GLU A 81 -3.49 -0.13 -19.46
CA GLU A 81 -2.11 0.14 -19.07
C GLU A 81 -1.94 1.56 -18.52
N SER A 82 -2.53 2.55 -19.19
CA SER A 82 -2.56 3.94 -18.71
C SER A 82 -3.30 4.09 -17.38
N VAL A 83 -4.38 3.33 -17.15
CA VAL A 83 -5.09 3.33 -15.86
C VAL A 83 -4.19 2.79 -14.74
N VAL A 84 -3.49 1.68 -14.99
CA VAL A 84 -2.53 1.10 -14.04
C VAL A 84 -1.37 2.07 -13.79
N THR A 85 -0.76 2.60 -14.83
CA THR A 85 0.34 3.57 -14.75
C THR A 85 -0.06 4.82 -13.95
N ARG A 86 -1.25 5.36 -14.19
CA ARG A 86 -1.79 6.48 -13.40
C ARG A 86 -1.84 6.15 -11.92
N SER A 87 -2.28 4.94 -11.55
CA SER A 87 -2.35 4.54 -10.14
C SER A 87 -0.96 4.48 -9.48
N ARG A 88 0.05 4.04 -10.20
CA ARG A 88 1.45 4.01 -9.74
C ARG A 88 2.00 5.42 -9.56
N ASN A 89 1.77 6.30 -10.54
CA ASN A 89 2.20 7.70 -10.47
C ASN A 89 1.60 8.43 -9.26
N VAL A 90 0.34 8.17 -8.92
CA VAL A 90 -0.31 8.71 -7.71
C VAL A 90 0.38 8.19 -6.45
N ALA A 91 0.66 6.90 -6.36
CA ALA A 91 1.36 6.29 -5.24
C ALA A 91 2.76 6.87 -5.06
N ASP A 92 3.52 7.00 -6.15
CA ASP A 92 4.88 7.56 -6.16
C ASP A 92 4.89 9.03 -5.70
N GLY A 93 3.91 9.81 -6.15
CA GLY A 93 3.72 11.19 -5.72
C GLY A 93 3.52 11.30 -4.21
N MET A 94 2.69 10.42 -3.63
CA MET A 94 2.45 10.37 -2.19
C MET A 94 3.69 9.95 -1.39
N SER A 95 4.41 8.94 -1.85
CA SER A 95 5.67 8.50 -1.22
C SER A 95 6.75 9.59 -1.25
N LYS A 96 6.87 10.33 -2.37
CA LYS A 96 7.74 11.52 -2.46
C LYS A 96 7.31 12.59 -1.45
N GLY A 97 6.01 12.80 -1.27
CA GLY A 97 5.45 13.71 -0.27
C GLY A 97 5.86 13.32 1.16
N VAL A 98 5.75 12.04 1.51
CA VAL A 98 6.19 11.55 2.84
C VAL A 98 7.70 11.74 3.01
N ASN A 99 8.51 11.45 1.98
CA ASN A 99 9.96 11.70 2.03
C ASN A 99 10.28 13.17 2.29
N PHE A 100 9.59 14.08 1.60
CA PHE A 100 9.72 15.51 1.85
C PHE A 100 9.36 15.86 3.31
N LEU A 101 8.29 15.30 3.86
CA LEU A 101 7.89 15.54 5.25
C LEU A 101 8.91 15.01 6.26
N MET A 102 9.55 13.85 5.99
CA MET A 102 10.65 13.37 6.83
C MET A 102 11.80 14.37 6.88
N LYS A 103 12.24 14.86 5.72
CA LYS A 103 13.31 15.87 5.61
C LYS A 103 12.92 17.18 6.28
N LYS A 104 11.70 17.69 6.02
CA LYS A 104 11.19 18.94 6.59
C LYS A 104 11.19 18.92 8.11
N ASN A 105 10.81 17.77 8.70
CA ASN A 105 10.76 17.59 10.14
C ASN A 105 12.08 17.04 10.72
N LYS A 106 13.17 16.98 9.97
CA LYS A 106 14.49 16.51 10.44
C LYS A 106 14.44 15.11 11.06
N ILE A 107 13.62 14.21 10.49
CA ILE A 107 13.50 12.83 10.92
C ILE A 107 14.52 12.00 10.14
N ASP A 108 15.37 11.25 10.84
CA ASP A 108 16.31 10.34 10.22
C ASP A 108 15.56 9.11 9.67
N VAL A 109 15.68 8.88 8.38
CA VAL A 109 15.16 7.68 7.72
C VAL A 109 16.25 6.64 7.64
N ILE A 110 16.07 5.51 8.31
CA ILE A 110 17.01 4.39 8.34
C ILE A 110 16.41 3.27 7.51
N THR A 111 17.07 2.95 6.39
CA THR A 111 16.60 1.88 5.50
C THR A 111 17.12 0.52 5.97
N GLY A 112 16.24 -0.44 6.13
CA GLY A 112 16.61 -1.81 6.48
C GLY A 112 15.57 -2.51 7.37
N TYR A 113 15.85 -3.76 7.67
CA TYR A 113 15.02 -4.58 8.54
C TYR A 113 15.40 -4.36 10.01
N GLY A 114 14.52 -3.70 10.76
CA GLY A 114 14.72 -3.42 12.17
C GLY A 114 14.32 -4.59 13.07
N LYS A 115 15.19 -4.96 14.00
CA LYS A 115 14.95 -5.96 15.06
C LYS A 115 15.16 -5.32 16.42
N ILE A 116 14.17 -5.42 17.30
CA ILE A 116 14.27 -4.93 18.67
C ILE A 116 15.14 -5.90 19.48
N LEU A 117 16.10 -5.36 20.16
CA LEU A 117 17.01 -6.06 21.08
C LEU A 117 16.73 -5.66 22.53
N PRO A 118 17.32 -6.35 23.53
CA PRO A 118 17.22 -5.92 24.93
C PRO A 118 17.68 -4.47 25.15
N ASN A 119 17.21 -3.88 26.23
CA ASN A 119 17.56 -2.51 26.67
C ASN A 119 17.26 -1.41 25.66
N LYS A 120 16.15 -1.57 24.90
CA LYS A 120 15.67 -0.61 23.90
C LYS A 120 16.71 -0.32 22.77
N ASN A 121 17.57 -1.29 22.51
CA ASN A 121 18.42 -1.28 21.33
C ASN A 121 17.68 -1.82 20.11
N ILE A 122 18.07 -1.36 18.94
CA ILE A 122 17.53 -1.82 17.66
C ILE A 122 18.70 -2.11 16.73
N SER A 123 18.75 -3.31 16.20
CA SER A 123 19.65 -3.62 15.08
C SER A 123 18.88 -3.43 13.78
N VAL A 124 19.51 -2.82 12.79
CA VAL A 124 18.98 -2.66 11.44
C VAL A 124 19.90 -3.35 10.47
N GLU A 125 19.37 -4.32 9.75
CA GLU A 125 20.07 -5.02 8.68
C GLU A 125 19.68 -4.42 7.32
N ASN A 126 20.69 -4.07 6.55
CA ASN A 126 20.53 -3.62 5.17
C ASN A 126 21.67 -4.15 4.30
N ASN A 127 21.35 -4.93 3.27
CA ASN A 127 22.31 -5.50 2.33
C ASN A 127 23.50 -6.24 3.01
N GLY A 128 23.21 -7.03 4.05
CA GLY A 128 24.19 -7.79 4.80
C GLY A 128 25.03 -6.99 5.80
N GLN A 129 24.78 -5.68 5.91
CA GLN A 129 25.39 -4.84 6.95
C GLN A 129 24.40 -4.62 8.08
N THR A 130 24.90 -4.64 9.31
CA THR A 130 24.08 -4.44 10.51
C THR A 130 24.58 -3.21 11.26
N GLU A 131 23.67 -2.27 11.51
CA GLU A 131 23.92 -1.12 12.37
C GLU A 131 23.05 -1.20 13.62
N ASN A 132 23.58 -0.68 14.76
CA ASN A 132 22.86 -0.66 16.04
C ASN A 132 22.52 0.77 16.43
N PHE A 133 21.31 0.93 16.95
CA PHE A 133 20.74 2.20 17.39
C PHE A 133 20.17 2.06 18.81
N GLU A 134 20.21 3.13 19.58
CA GLU A 134 19.60 3.20 20.90
C GLU A 134 18.39 4.14 20.87
N ALA A 135 17.33 3.78 21.60
CA ALA A 135 16.14 4.62 21.72
C ALA A 135 15.68 4.74 23.17
N ASN A 136 15.23 5.92 23.56
CA ASN A 136 14.52 6.08 24.84
C ASN A 136 13.14 5.41 24.76
N ASN A 137 12.48 5.51 23.59
CA ASN A 137 11.17 4.93 23.32
C ASN A 137 11.13 4.30 21.92
N ILE A 138 10.31 3.26 21.76
CA ILE A 138 10.13 2.55 20.47
C ILE A 138 8.64 2.46 20.19
N VAL A 139 8.24 2.82 18.97
CA VAL A 139 6.88 2.59 18.45
C VAL A 139 6.94 1.51 17.38
N ILE A 140 6.13 0.48 17.52
CA ILE A 140 6.00 -0.62 16.56
C ILE A 140 4.82 -0.29 15.65
N ALA A 141 5.11 0.03 14.39
CA ALA A 141 4.14 0.37 13.34
C ALA A 141 4.40 -0.44 12.06
N THR A 142 4.69 -1.73 12.22
CA THR A 142 5.19 -2.63 11.17
C THR A 142 4.11 -3.07 10.17
N GLY A 143 2.85 -2.68 10.39
CA GLY A 143 1.73 -2.97 9.50
C GLY A 143 1.34 -4.45 9.47
N GLY A 144 0.69 -4.84 8.38
CA GLY A 144 0.21 -6.20 8.15
C GLY A 144 0.54 -6.71 6.76
N ARG A 145 0.30 -7.99 6.54
CA ARG A 145 0.44 -8.68 5.26
C ARG A 145 -0.80 -9.49 4.97
N SER A 146 -1.05 -9.77 3.68
CA SER A 146 -2.10 -10.70 3.29
C SER A 146 -1.84 -12.07 3.88
N ARG A 147 -2.93 -12.72 4.30
CA ARG A 147 -2.87 -14.12 4.73
C ARG A 147 -2.49 -15.00 3.54
N VAL A 148 -1.59 -15.93 3.76
CA VAL A 148 -1.28 -16.99 2.81
C VAL A 148 -2.25 -18.14 3.02
N ILE A 149 -2.85 -18.64 1.95
CA ILE A 149 -3.70 -19.85 1.96
C ILE A 149 -2.82 -20.98 1.46
N GLU A 150 -2.43 -21.89 2.35
CA GLU A 150 -1.46 -22.97 2.04
C GLU A 150 -1.93 -23.90 0.92
N SER A 151 -3.26 -24.16 0.83
CA SER A 151 -3.85 -24.98 -0.23
C SER A 151 -3.90 -24.28 -1.61
N ILE A 152 -3.67 -22.97 -1.66
CA ILE A 152 -3.71 -22.16 -2.88
C ILE A 152 -2.50 -21.20 -2.86
N PRO A 153 -1.27 -21.72 -2.99
CA PRO A 153 -0.08 -20.89 -2.89
C PRO A 153 0.02 -19.92 -4.08
N GLN A 154 0.43 -18.70 -3.81
CA GLN A 154 0.66 -17.70 -4.85
C GLN A 154 1.90 -18.06 -5.67
N ASP A 155 1.79 -18.06 -7.00
CA ASP A 155 2.88 -18.29 -7.94
C ASP A 155 3.36 -17.01 -8.65
N GLY A 156 2.69 -15.88 -8.36
CA GLY A 156 2.97 -14.59 -8.98
C GLY A 156 2.57 -14.48 -10.46
N LYS A 157 1.89 -15.49 -11.03
CA LYS A 157 1.51 -15.56 -12.45
C LYS A 157 0.02 -15.82 -12.64
N LYS A 158 -0.47 -16.99 -12.22
CA LYS A 158 -1.89 -17.38 -12.30
C LYS A 158 -2.60 -17.16 -10.98
N ILE A 159 -1.91 -17.46 -9.89
CA ILE A 159 -2.39 -17.24 -8.52
C ILE A 159 -1.57 -16.07 -7.96
N ILE A 160 -2.20 -14.90 -7.93
CA ILE A 160 -1.55 -13.63 -7.65
C ILE A 160 -2.10 -12.99 -6.38
N GLY A 161 -1.28 -12.18 -5.74
CA GLY A 161 -1.68 -11.36 -4.62
C GLY A 161 -2.14 -9.96 -5.05
N TYR A 162 -2.40 -9.11 -4.05
CA TYR A 162 -2.86 -7.74 -4.28
C TYR A 162 -1.82 -6.87 -5.01
N ARG A 163 -0.53 -7.12 -4.82
CA ARG A 163 0.54 -6.35 -5.47
C ARG A 163 0.53 -6.58 -6.98
N GLU A 164 0.53 -7.83 -7.39
CA GLU A 164 0.49 -8.22 -8.79
C GLU A 164 -0.84 -7.78 -9.43
N ALA A 165 -1.97 -8.00 -8.73
CA ALA A 165 -3.28 -7.56 -9.23
C ALA A 165 -3.36 -6.04 -9.46
N MET A 166 -2.56 -5.26 -8.74
CA MET A 166 -2.51 -3.80 -8.87
C MET A 166 -1.68 -3.32 -10.05
N THR A 167 -0.85 -4.20 -10.62
CA THR A 167 0.18 -3.87 -11.60
C THR A 167 0.17 -4.80 -12.83
N LEU A 168 -0.95 -5.48 -13.09
CA LEU A 168 -1.07 -6.30 -14.30
C LEU A 168 -0.88 -5.42 -15.54
N GLU A 169 0.00 -5.84 -16.44
CA GLU A 169 0.25 -5.16 -17.71
C GLU A 169 -0.94 -5.28 -18.68
N LYS A 170 -1.65 -6.41 -18.59
CA LYS A 170 -2.81 -6.70 -19.45
C LYS A 170 -4.03 -7.03 -18.63
N GLN A 171 -5.15 -6.49 -19.05
CA GLN A 171 -6.44 -6.79 -18.44
C GLN A 171 -6.81 -8.26 -18.67
N PRO A 172 -7.08 -9.05 -17.60
CA PRO A 172 -7.53 -10.43 -17.74
C PRO A 172 -8.97 -10.47 -18.26
N LYS A 173 -9.28 -11.47 -19.09
CA LYS A 173 -10.66 -11.70 -19.55
C LYS A 173 -11.55 -12.23 -18.43
N LYS A 174 -10.99 -13.07 -17.55
CA LYS A 174 -11.68 -13.68 -16.40
C LYS A 174 -10.79 -13.63 -15.17
N MET A 175 -11.40 -13.40 -14.02
CA MET A 175 -10.71 -13.39 -12.73
C MET A 175 -11.57 -14.04 -11.65
N ILE A 176 -10.96 -14.87 -10.84
CA ILE A 176 -11.56 -15.38 -9.60
C ILE A 176 -10.85 -14.70 -8.44
N ILE A 177 -11.63 -14.12 -7.53
CA ILE A 177 -11.13 -13.49 -6.32
C ILE A 177 -11.53 -14.34 -5.12
N VAL A 178 -10.56 -14.78 -4.35
CA VAL A 178 -10.78 -15.56 -3.13
C VAL A 178 -10.76 -14.62 -1.94
N GLY A 179 -11.91 -14.51 -1.30
CA GLY A 179 -12.19 -13.62 -0.18
C GLY A 179 -12.98 -12.36 -0.58
N SER A 180 -14.05 -12.08 0.15
CA SER A 180 -14.90 -10.90 -0.05
C SER A 180 -14.67 -9.80 0.97
N GLY A 181 -13.51 -9.75 1.59
CA GLY A 181 -13.09 -8.61 2.40
C GLY A 181 -12.91 -7.34 1.55
N ALA A 182 -12.67 -6.19 2.20
CA ALA A 182 -12.60 -4.89 1.52
C ALA A 182 -11.69 -4.90 0.28
N ILE A 183 -10.49 -5.48 0.38
CA ILE A 183 -9.54 -5.57 -0.73
C ILE A 183 -10.11 -6.37 -1.90
N GLY A 184 -10.68 -7.55 -1.63
CA GLY A 184 -11.25 -8.42 -2.65
C GLY A 184 -12.40 -7.75 -3.41
N ILE A 185 -13.31 -7.10 -2.69
CA ILE A 185 -14.45 -6.39 -3.29
C ILE A 185 -14.00 -5.15 -4.08
N GLU A 186 -13.01 -4.40 -3.60
CA GLU A 186 -12.47 -3.27 -4.35
C GLU A 186 -11.85 -3.72 -5.69
N PHE A 187 -11.08 -4.81 -5.70
CA PHE A 187 -10.57 -5.38 -6.95
C PHE A 187 -11.69 -5.96 -7.82
N ALA A 188 -12.69 -6.60 -7.23
CA ALA A 188 -13.84 -7.09 -7.97
C ALA A 188 -14.55 -5.96 -8.72
N TYR A 189 -14.83 -4.85 -8.04
CA TYR A 189 -15.41 -3.67 -8.65
C TYR A 189 -14.52 -3.10 -9.77
N PHE A 190 -13.23 -2.90 -9.48
CA PHE A 190 -12.29 -2.36 -10.48
C PHE A 190 -12.27 -3.19 -11.75
N TYR A 191 -11.98 -4.49 -11.63
CA TYR A 191 -11.85 -5.36 -12.80
C TYR A 191 -13.16 -5.57 -13.54
N ASN A 192 -14.28 -5.71 -12.81
CA ASN A 192 -15.59 -5.85 -13.42
C ASN A 192 -15.98 -4.59 -14.21
N SER A 193 -15.79 -3.40 -13.64
CA SER A 193 -16.04 -2.13 -14.32
C SER A 193 -15.19 -1.98 -15.58
N MET A 194 -13.94 -2.48 -15.53
CA MET A 194 -13.07 -2.53 -16.71
C MET A 194 -13.47 -3.61 -17.72
N GLY A 195 -14.46 -4.46 -17.45
CA GLY A 195 -14.98 -5.46 -18.39
C GLY A 195 -14.36 -6.85 -18.24
N THR A 196 -13.68 -7.14 -17.15
CA THR A 196 -13.27 -8.50 -16.79
C THR A 196 -14.45 -9.26 -16.23
N GLU A 197 -14.67 -10.52 -16.64
CA GLU A 197 -15.63 -11.41 -15.98
C GLU A 197 -15.08 -11.81 -14.61
N VAL A 198 -15.70 -11.30 -13.53
CA VAL A 198 -15.22 -11.51 -12.17
C VAL A 198 -16.15 -12.45 -11.41
N LYS A 199 -15.55 -13.43 -10.72
CA LYS A 199 -16.23 -14.25 -9.71
C LYS A 199 -15.55 -14.07 -8.36
N VAL A 200 -16.34 -13.89 -7.29
CA VAL A 200 -15.84 -13.80 -5.91
C VAL A 200 -16.25 -15.07 -5.20
N VAL A 201 -15.30 -15.71 -4.53
CA VAL A 201 -15.49 -16.89 -3.69
C VAL A 201 -15.24 -16.51 -2.25
N GLU A 202 -16.21 -16.71 -1.38
CA GLU A 202 -16.13 -16.42 0.04
C GLU A 202 -16.41 -17.69 0.85
N TYR A 203 -15.64 -17.88 1.92
CA TYR A 203 -15.83 -19.00 2.84
C TYR A 203 -16.98 -18.74 3.81
N MET A 204 -17.17 -17.50 4.22
CA MET A 204 -18.24 -17.09 5.12
C MET A 204 -19.58 -17.01 4.37
N ASP A 205 -20.67 -17.04 5.11
CA ASP A 205 -22.05 -17.03 4.59
C ASP A 205 -22.52 -15.65 4.10
N ARG A 206 -21.65 -14.63 4.19
CA ARG A 206 -21.94 -13.25 3.80
C ARG A 206 -20.75 -12.54 3.18
N VAL A 207 -21.02 -11.58 2.33
CA VAL A 207 -20.03 -10.65 1.77
C VAL A 207 -19.65 -9.60 2.81
N LEU A 208 -18.38 -9.20 2.85
CA LEU A 208 -17.85 -8.26 3.84
C LEU A 208 -18.14 -8.70 5.29
N PRO A 209 -17.64 -9.87 5.70
CA PRO A 209 -17.99 -10.48 6.99
C PRO A 209 -17.47 -9.71 8.22
N VAL A 210 -16.62 -8.68 8.04
CA VAL A 210 -16.01 -7.83 9.08
C VAL A 210 -16.34 -6.37 8.87
#